data_abdf0e160fe53a45e560b88bc823be7f
#
_entry.id   abdf0e160fe53a45e560b88bc823be7f
#
_cell.length_a   1.000
_cell.length_b   1.000
_cell.length_c   1.000
_cell.angle_alpha   90.00
_cell.angle_beta   90.00
_cell.angle_gamma   90.00
#
_symmetry.space_group_name_H-M   'P 1'
#
loop_
_entity.id
_entity.type
_entity.pdbx_description
1 polymer ?
#
loop_
_entity_poly.entity_id
_entity_poly.type
_entity_poly.pdbx_seq_one_letter_code
_entity_poly.pdbx_strand_id
1 'polypeptide(L)'
;ILAPHLGCWEVLNFWLADHYDLHVMFAPSGLPEVDALVRQGREHFGSTMYPTTARGVAGLVRAMRKGAMTAILPDQVPDRRSGRHAPFYGQPAYTGTLACKLIQQTGARPFMAWAKRLPGTQGFELRFRPADNAIADPDLDTSLVALNQSIEALINEGPEQYLWSYKRFRRPPKGQHAPY
;
A
#
# COMPACT_ATOMS: atom_id res chain seq x y z
N ILE A 1 -6.77 -4.48 -0.59
CA ILE A 1 -6.22 -4.24 0.75
C ILE A 1 -5.25 -3.08 0.70
N LEU A 2 -5.37 -2.14 1.64
CA LEU A 2 -4.46 -1.02 1.87
C LEU A 2 -3.71 -1.29 3.17
N ALA A 3 -2.43 -1.63 3.07
CA ALA A 3 -1.59 -2.03 4.19
C ALA A 3 -0.36 -1.10 4.26
N PRO A 4 -0.29 -0.14 5.19
CA PRO A 4 0.92 0.65 5.38
C PRO A 4 2.09 -0.22 5.88
N HIS A 5 3.31 0.32 5.89
CA HIS A 5 4.49 -0.35 6.47
C HIS A 5 4.40 -0.39 8.01
N LEU A 6 3.34 -1.03 8.52
CA LEU A 6 2.98 -1.22 9.92
C LEU A 6 3.00 -2.71 10.26
N GLY A 7 3.68 -3.08 11.34
CA GLY A 7 3.83 -4.47 11.76
C GLY A 7 4.62 -5.31 10.76
N CYS A 8 4.08 -6.47 10.35
CA CYS A 8 4.71 -7.38 9.41
C CYS A 8 3.87 -7.59 8.15
N TRP A 9 3.92 -6.65 7.23
CA TRP A 9 3.14 -6.71 5.99
C TRP A 9 3.44 -7.95 5.12
N GLU A 10 4.64 -8.55 5.22
CA GLU A 10 4.94 -9.81 4.51
C GLU A 10 4.09 -10.97 5.03
N VAL A 11 3.87 -11.09 6.35
CA VAL A 11 2.96 -12.10 6.92
C VAL A 11 1.54 -11.89 6.41
N LEU A 12 1.08 -10.63 6.35
CA LEU A 12 -0.22 -10.32 5.76
C LEU A 12 -0.31 -10.74 4.29
N ASN A 13 0.75 -10.48 3.51
CA ASN A 13 0.80 -10.86 2.09
C ASN A 13 0.72 -12.39 1.91
N PHE A 14 1.47 -13.16 2.70
CA PHE A 14 1.44 -14.62 2.63
C PHE A 14 0.07 -15.18 3.02
N TRP A 15 -0.53 -14.66 4.08
CA TRP A 15 -1.86 -15.08 4.49
C TRP A 15 -2.92 -14.75 3.43
N LEU A 16 -2.87 -13.56 2.84
CA LEU A 16 -3.79 -13.19 1.77
C LEU A 16 -3.62 -14.06 0.53
N ALA A 17 -2.39 -14.41 0.16
CA ALA A 17 -2.10 -15.26 -0.99
C ALA A 17 -2.60 -16.71 -0.81
N ASP A 18 -2.55 -17.21 0.43
CA ASP A 18 -3.04 -18.55 0.78
C ASP A 18 -4.59 -18.65 0.75
N HIS A 19 -5.28 -17.52 1.00
CA HIS A 19 -6.73 -17.53 1.18
C HIS A 19 -7.50 -16.90 0.00
N TYR A 20 -6.84 -16.12 -0.85
CA TYR A 20 -7.49 -15.36 -1.94
C TYR A 20 -6.66 -15.38 -3.22
N ASP A 21 -7.31 -15.15 -4.36
CA ASP A 21 -6.63 -14.89 -5.64
C ASP A 21 -5.93 -13.52 -5.59
N LEU A 22 -4.73 -13.52 -5.02
CA LEU A 22 -3.96 -12.30 -4.71
C LEU A 22 -3.06 -11.90 -5.87
N HIS A 23 -3.27 -10.69 -6.39
CA HIS A 23 -2.51 -10.06 -7.45
C HIS A 23 -1.82 -8.81 -6.92
N VAL A 24 -0.49 -8.76 -6.94
CA VAL A 24 0.30 -7.65 -6.36
C VAL A 24 1.28 -7.04 -7.35
N MET A 25 1.61 -5.77 -7.16
CA MET A 25 2.67 -5.12 -7.92
C MET A 25 3.99 -5.20 -7.18
N PHE A 26 5.09 -5.34 -7.94
CA PHE A 26 6.43 -5.25 -7.39
C PHE A 26 7.26 -4.22 -8.15
N ALA A 27 8.07 -3.46 -7.42
CA ALA A 27 9.10 -2.61 -7.99
C ALA A 27 10.42 -3.38 -7.97
N PRO A 28 11.09 -3.57 -9.12
CA PRO A 28 12.39 -4.21 -9.15
C PRO A 28 13.40 -3.44 -8.28
N SER A 29 14.19 -4.17 -7.50
CA SER A 29 15.23 -3.60 -6.64
C SER A 29 16.46 -3.09 -7.43
N GLY A 30 16.59 -3.53 -8.67
CA GLY A 30 17.76 -3.33 -9.50
C GLY A 30 18.84 -4.42 -9.30
N LEU A 31 18.60 -5.40 -8.46
CA LEU A 31 19.43 -6.58 -8.24
C LEU A 31 18.66 -7.82 -8.70
N PRO A 32 18.93 -8.35 -9.92
CA PRO A 32 18.13 -9.41 -10.54
C PRO A 32 17.98 -10.67 -9.67
N GLU A 33 19.04 -11.04 -8.94
CA GLU A 33 19.05 -12.23 -8.09
C GLU A 33 18.11 -12.06 -6.87
N VAL A 34 18.10 -10.85 -6.28
CA VAL A 34 17.21 -10.49 -5.17
C VAL A 34 15.76 -10.45 -5.66
N ASP A 35 15.54 -9.84 -6.83
CA ASP A 35 14.21 -9.76 -7.44
C ASP A 35 13.66 -11.16 -7.77
N ALA A 36 14.52 -12.05 -8.25
CA ALA A 36 14.15 -13.45 -8.52
C ALA A 36 13.75 -14.19 -7.23
N LEU A 37 14.56 -14.04 -6.16
CA LEU A 37 14.28 -14.68 -4.87
C LEU A 37 12.96 -14.17 -4.25
N VAL A 38 12.74 -12.86 -4.25
CA VAL A 38 11.50 -12.25 -3.73
C VAL A 38 10.29 -12.71 -4.54
N ARG A 39 10.41 -12.73 -5.87
CA ARG A 39 9.34 -13.21 -6.75
C ARG A 39 9.02 -14.67 -6.47
N GLN A 40 10.04 -15.54 -6.46
CA GLN A 40 9.87 -16.98 -6.20
C GLN A 40 9.18 -17.23 -4.85
N GLY A 41 9.59 -16.49 -3.79
CA GLY A 41 8.98 -16.60 -2.48
C GLY A 41 7.49 -16.23 -2.50
N ARG A 42 7.11 -15.13 -3.14
CA ARG A 42 5.70 -14.68 -3.18
C ARG A 42 4.84 -15.56 -4.11
N GLU A 43 5.37 -15.97 -5.27
CA GLU A 43 4.66 -16.86 -6.21
C GLU A 43 4.49 -18.27 -5.60
N HIS A 44 5.43 -18.74 -4.78
CA HIS A 44 5.31 -20.00 -4.04
C HIS A 44 4.08 -20.02 -3.12
N PHE A 45 3.72 -18.88 -2.54
CA PHE A 45 2.53 -18.72 -1.70
C PHE A 45 1.26 -18.34 -2.50
N GLY A 46 1.30 -18.39 -3.83
CA GLY A 46 0.13 -18.21 -4.70
C GLY A 46 -0.10 -16.79 -5.21
N SER A 47 0.76 -15.81 -4.89
CA SER A 47 0.59 -14.45 -5.42
C SER A 47 0.92 -14.36 -6.91
N THR A 48 0.08 -13.68 -7.69
CA THR A 48 0.41 -13.29 -9.06
C THR A 48 1.11 -11.92 -9.06
N MET A 49 2.32 -11.84 -9.62
CA MET A 49 3.18 -10.65 -9.57
C MET A 49 3.11 -9.83 -10.87
N TYR A 50 2.91 -8.52 -10.75
CA TYR A 50 2.96 -7.56 -11.87
C TYR A 50 4.06 -6.53 -11.69
N PRO A 51 4.85 -6.22 -12.74
CA PRO A 51 5.83 -5.14 -12.66
C PRO A 51 5.13 -3.77 -12.58
N THR A 52 5.79 -2.78 -11.97
CA THR A 52 5.30 -1.38 -11.85
C THR A 52 5.41 -0.62 -13.18
N THR A 53 4.89 -1.20 -14.26
CA THR A 53 4.81 -0.61 -15.60
C THR A 53 3.36 -0.39 -16.00
N ALA A 54 3.10 0.43 -17.03
CA ALA A 54 1.75 0.63 -17.55
C ALA A 54 1.05 -0.69 -17.96
N ARG A 55 1.82 -1.64 -18.53
CA ARG A 55 1.31 -2.98 -18.90
C ARG A 55 0.95 -3.79 -17.64
N GLY A 56 1.79 -3.72 -16.59
CA GLY A 56 1.53 -4.40 -15.33
C GLY A 56 0.29 -3.85 -14.63
N VAL A 57 0.14 -2.52 -14.56
CA VAL A 57 -1.08 -1.87 -14.03
C VAL A 57 -2.33 -2.30 -14.80
N ALA A 58 -2.27 -2.31 -16.15
CA ALA A 58 -3.40 -2.77 -16.98
C ALA A 58 -3.73 -4.26 -16.75
N GLY A 59 -2.72 -5.10 -16.49
CA GLY A 59 -2.89 -6.50 -16.09
C GLY A 59 -3.63 -6.63 -14.76
N LEU A 60 -3.17 -5.89 -13.74
CA LEU A 60 -3.79 -5.85 -12.42
C LEU A 60 -5.25 -5.39 -12.47
N VAL A 61 -5.54 -4.29 -13.21
CA VAL A 61 -6.92 -3.80 -13.38
C VAL A 61 -7.82 -4.86 -14.01
N ARG A 62 -7.32 -5.61 -15.00
CA ARG A 62 -8.10 -6.72 -15.61
C ARG A 62 -8.37 -7.84 -14.61
N ALA A 63 -7.40 -8.20 -13.79
CA ALA A 63 -7.57 -9.22 -12.75
C ALA A 63 -8.60 -8.77 -11.70
N MET A 64 -8.46 -7.55 -11.18
CA MET A 64 -9.40 -6.98 -10.20
C MET A 64 -10.84 -6.91 -10.72
N ARG A 65 -11.04 -6.56 -11.99
CA ARG A 65 -12.37 -6.56 -12.64
C ARG A 65 -12.99 -7.97 -12.77
N LYS A 66 -12.16 -9.02 -12.66
CA LYS A 66 -12.62 -10.42 -12.64
C LYS A 66 -12.81 -10.95 -11.21
N GLY A 67 -12.63 -10.11 -10.20
CA GLY A 67 -12.81 -10.46 -8.78
C GLY A 67 -11.53 -10.77 -8.01
N ALA A 68 -10.35 -10.64 -8.63
CA ALA A 68 -9.08 -10.81 -7.93
C ALA A 68 -8.89 -9.73 -6.86
N MET A 69 -8.18 -10.08 -5.78
CA MET A 69 -7.76 -9.17 -4.73
C MET A 69 -6.40 -8.54 -5.05
N THR A 70 -6.16 -7.32 -4.60
CA THR A 70 -4.82 -6.74 -4.56
C THR A 70 -4.48 -6.18 -3.19
N ALA A 71 -3.19 -6.16 -2.86
CA ALA A 71 -2.65 -5.48 -1.68
C ALA A 71 -1.65 -4.41 -2.10
N ILE A 72 -1.75 -3.22 -1.51
CA ILE A 72 -0.91 -2.06 -1.81
C ILE A 72 -0.39 -1.47 -0.51
N LEU A 73 0.90 -1.08 -0.50
CA LEU A 73 1.52 -0.32 0.57
C LEU A 73 1.56 1.17 0.14
N PRO A 74 0.58 2.00 0.55
CA PRO A 74 0.35 3.31 -0.06
C PRO A 74 1.12 4.45 0.60
N ASP A 75 1.87 4.18 1.67
CA ASP A 75 2.44 5.17 2.59
C ASP A 75 3.87 5.63 2.24
N GLN A 76 4.48 5.09 1.21
CA GLN A 76 5.79 5.56 0.71
C GLN A 76 5.65 6.62 -0.39
N VAL A 77 6.73 7.41 -0.56
CA VAL A 77 6.77 8.48 -1.57
C VAL A 77 6.92 7.88 -2.97
N PRO A 78 5.96 8.11 -3.87
CA PRO A 78 5.98 7.57 -5.22
C PRO A 78 6.97 8.31 -6.13
N ASP A 79 7.11 7.86 -7.38
CA ASP A 79 7.81 8.60 -8.41
C ASP A 79 7.20 9.99 -8.66
N ARG A 80 8.00 10.93 -9.22
CA ARG A 80 7.62 12.35 -9.38
C ARG A 80 6.33 12.59 -10.17
N ARG A 81 5.92 11.64 -11.03
CA ARG A 81 4.71 11.76 -11.87
C ARG A 81 3.52 10.95 -11.33
N SER A 82 3.69 10.26 -10.21
CA SER A 82 2.73 9.26 -9.72
C SER A 82 2.06 9.65 -8.40
N GLY A 83 2.19 10.91 -7.98
CA GLY A 83 1.64 11.38 -6.71
C GLY A 83 1.15 12.81 -6.74
N ARG A 84 0.48 13.19 -5.65
CA ARG A 84 0.08 14.57 -5.28
C ARG A 84 0.35 14.80 -3.80
N HIS A 85 0.39 16.06 -3.40
CA HIS A 85 0.48 16.40 -1.97
C HIS A 85 -0.90 16.28 -1.32
N ALA A 86 -0.96 15.54 -0.23
CA ALA A 86 -2.10 15.46 0.67
C ALA A 86 -1.60 15.49 2.12
N PRO A 87 -2.39 15.99 3.07
CA PRO A 87 -1.98 16.02 4.48
C PRO A 87 -1.74 14.61 5.01
N PHE A 88 -0.70 14.47 5.81
CA PHE A 88 -0.37 13.29 6.59
C PHE A 88 0.19 13.77 7.94
N TYR A 89 -0.49 13.46 9.04
CA TYR A 89 -0.26 14.06 10.36
C TYR A 89 -0.13 15.59 10.32
N GLY A 90 -1.03 16.22 9.56
CA GLY A 90 -1.07 17.68 9.42
C GLY A 90 0.01 18.29 8.53
N GLN A 91 0.92 17.51 7.97
CA GLN A 91 2.00 17.96 7.09
C GLN A 91 1.76 17.53 5.64
N PRO A 92 2.10 18.37 4.63
CA PRO A 92 1.92 18.00 3.23
C PRO A 92 2.90 16.88 2.86
N ALA A 93 2.37 15.69 2.55
CA ALA A 93 3.13 14.53 2.13
C ALA A 93 2.82 14.18 0.67
N TYR A 94 3.87 13.96 -0.14
CA TYR A 94 3.70 13.53 -1.53
C TYR A 94 3.22 12.06 -1.56
N THR A 95 1.94 11.86 -1.89
CA THR A 95 1.20 10.60 -1.74
C THR A 95 0.91 9.98 -3.10
N GLY A 96 1.09 8.66 -3.21
CA GLY A 96 0.87 7.90 -4.45
C GLY A 96 -0.62 7.83 -4.81
N THR A 97 -0.93 8.04 -6.10
CA THR A 97 -2.31 8.03 -6.61
C THR A 97 -2.80 6.66 -7.05
N LEU A 98 -1.93 5.64 -7.08
CA LEU A 98 -2.23 4.34 -7.67
C LEU A 98 -3.42 3.65 -6.98
N ALA A 99 -3.42 3.60 -5.65
CA ALA A 99 -4.47 2.94 -4.89
C ALA A 99 -5.85 3.55 -5.18
N CYS A 100 -5.97 4.87 -5.08
CA CYS A 100 -7.21 5.59 -5.37
C CYS A 100 -7.69 5.35 -6.80
N LYS A 101 -6.79 5.47 -7.78
CA LYS A 101 -7.13 5.22 -9.20
C LYS A 101 -7.57 3.78 -9.48
N LEU A 102 -6.94 2.79 -8.85
CA LEU A 102 -7.36 1.39 -8.99
C LEU A 102 -8.77 1.19 -8.43
N ILE A 103 -9.07 1.74 -7.26
CA ILE A 103 -10.41 1.68 -6.65
C ILE A 103 -11.44 2.33 -7.56
N GLN A 104 -11.19 3.56 -8.05
CA GLN A 104 -12.08 4.28 -8.97
C GLN A 104 -12.32 3.53 -10.29
N GLN A 105 -11.27 2.92 -10.87
CA GLN A 105 -11.37 2.21 -12.16
C GLN A 105 -12.04 0.83 -12.07
N THR A 106 -11.99 0.20 -10.92
CA THR A 106 -12.45 -1.19 -10.76
C THR A 106 -13.71 -1.32 -9.93
N GLY A 107 -14.07 -0.28 -9.14
CA GLY A 107 -15.13 -0.35 -8.16
C GLY A 107 -14.80 -1.25 -6.95
N ALA A 108 -13.53 -1.59 -6.75
CA ALA A 108 -13.12 -2.45 -5.66
C ALA A 108 -13.42 -1.81 -4.30
N ARG A 109 -13.86 -2.61 -3.34
CA ARG A 109 -14.10 -2.16 -1.95
C ARG A 109 -12.79 -2.15 -1.18
N PRO A 110 -12.32 -0.99 -0.70
CA PRO A 110 -11.06 -0.90 0.04
C PRO A 110 -11.22 -1.35 1.49
N PHE A 111 -10.24 -2.09 1.98
CA PHE A 111 -10.05 -2.44 3.39
C PHE A 111 -8.66 -2.05 3.84
N MET A 112 -8.56 -1.51 5.05
CA MET A 112 -7.29 -1.32 5.74
C MET A 112 -6.92 -2.60 6.46
N ALA A 113 -5.64 -2.99 6.41
CA ALA A 113 -5.18 -4.17 7.13
C ALA A 113 -3.72 -4.04 7.60
N TRP A 114 -3.38 -4.75 8.68
CA TRP A 114 -2.01 -4.92 9.12
C TRP A 114 -1.83 -6.21 9.95
N ALA A 115 -0.60 -6.70 10.00
CA ALA A 115 -0.22 -7.85 10.82
C ALA A 115 0.55 -7.35 12.03
N LYS A 116 -0.13 -7.24 13.18
CA LYS A 116 0.46 -6.84 14.46
C LYS A 116 1.39 -7.94 14.97
N ARG A 117 2.64 -7.59 15.27
CA ARG A 117 3.54 -8.48 15.98
C ARG A 117 3.12 -8.59 17.43
N LEU A 118 2.93 -9.79 17.92
CA LEU A 118 2.62 -10.07 19.31
C LEU A 118 3.91 -10.25 20.13
N PRO A 119 3.88 -10.03 21.45
CA PRO A 119 5.06 -10.19 22.30
C PRO A 119 5.66 -11.61 22.26
N GLY A 120 6.98 -11.68 22.39
CA GLY A 120 7.71 -12.95 22.47
C GLY A 120 7.49 -13.84 21.27
N THR A 121 7.01 -15.06 21.48
CA THR A 121 6.79 -16.10 20.45
C THR A 121 5.31 -16.28 20.07
N GLN A 122 4.44 -15.35 20.45
CA GLN A 122 2.99 -15.45 20.20
C GLN A 122 2.59 -15.26 18.72
N GLY A 123 3.52 -14.87 17.85
CA GLY A 123 3.29 -14.73 16.44
C GLY A 123 2.67 -13.38 16.06
N PHE A 124 1.59 -13.43 15.25
CA PHE A 124 0.98 -12.24 14.66
C PHE A 124 -0.54 -12.27 14.79
N GLU A 125 -1.14 -11.09 14.93
CA GLU A 125 -2.58 -10.87 14.85
C GLU A 125 -2.87 -10.10 13.57
N LEU A 126 -3.70 -10.66 12.68
CA LEU A 126 -4.14 -9.98 11.47
C LEU A 126 -5.38 -9.14 11.77
N ARG A 127 -5.31 -7.85 11.50
CA ARG A 127 -6.39 -6.90 11.70
C ARG A 127 -6.89 -6.35 10.38
N PHE A 128 -8.20 -6.36 10.20
CA PHE A 128 -8.89 -5.85 9.02
C PHE A 128 -10.01 -4.92 9.45
N ARG A 129 -10.18 -3.80 8.71
CA ARG A 129 -11.34 -2.93 8.86
C ARG A 129 -11.72 -2.30 7.52
N PRO A 130 -12.98 -1.93 7.30
CA PRO A 130 -13.34 -1.13 6.14
C PRO A 130 -12.52 0.16 6.10
N ALA A 131 -12.07 0.56 4.93
CA ALA A 131 -11.45 1.86 4.71
C ALA A 131 -12.54 2.92 4.53
N ASP A 132 -12.16 4.21 4.63
CA ASP A 132 -13.08 5.30 4.37
C ASP A 132 -13.61 5.26 2.93
N ASN A 133 -14.91 5.39 2.75
CA ASN A 133 -15.55 5.37 1.43
C ASN A 133 -15.07 6.52 0.53
N ALA A 134 -14.66 7.65 1.12
CA ALA A 134 -14.13 8.79 0.38
C ALA A 134 -12.80 8.48 -0.35
N ILE A 135 -12.14 7.35 -0.08
CA ILE A 135 -11.01 6.87 -0.91
C ILE A 135 -11.46 6.56 -2.35
N ALA A 136 -12.73 6.26 -2.56
CA ALA A 136 -13.31 6.04 -3.88
C ALA A 136 -13.85 7.32 -4.55
N ASP A 137 -13.73 8.49 -3.90
CA ASP A 137 -14.22 9.76 -4.43
C ASP A 137 -13.60 10.06 -5.81
N PRO A 138 -14.39 10.49 -6.82
CA PRO A 138 -13.87 10.87 -8.13
C PRO A 138 -12.90 12.06 -8.07
N ASP A 139 -13.04 12.95 -7.09
CA ASP A 139 -12.02 13.96 -6.82
C ASP A 139 -10.81 13.32 -6.14
N LEU A 140 -9.69 13.34 -6.87
CA LEU A 140 -8.46 12.68 -6.44
C LEU A 140 -7.88 13.31 -5.17
N ASP A 141 -8.04 14.61 -4.96
CA ASP A 141 -7.48 15.27 -3.78
C ASP A 141 -8.26 14.88 -2.53
N THR A 142 -9.60 14.83 -2.60
CA THR A 142 -10.47 14.25 -1.55
C THR A 142 -10.10 12.79 -1.26
N SER A 143 -9.94 11.98 -2.31
CA SER A 143 -9.56 10.57 -2.21
C SER A 143 -8.21 10.37 -1.49
N LEU A 144 -7.20 11.19 -1.79
CA LEU A 144 -5.88 11.11 -1.16
C LEU A 144 -5.89 11.57 0.31
N VAL A 145 -6.71 12.55 0.65
CA VAL A 145 -6.92 12.97 2.05
C VAL A 145 -7.50 11.82 2.85
N ALA A 146 -8.58 11.20 2.36
CA ALA A 146 -9.22 10.06 3.01
C ALA A 146 -8.26 8.84 3.13
N LEU A 147 -7.43 8.59 2.11
CA LEU A 147 -6.40 7.56 2.15
C LEU A 147 -5.40 7.81 3.28
N ASN A 148 -4.82 9.01 3.36
CA ASN A 148 -3.84 9.34 4.39
C ASN A 148 -4.46 9.29 5.80
N GLN A 149 -5.67 9.81 5.99
CA GLN A 149 -6.40 9.74 7.27
C GLN A 149 -6.67 8.29 7.69
N SER A 150 -7.02 7.41 6.75
CA SER A 150 -7.20 5.99 7.02
C SER A 150 -5.89 5.31 7.44
N ILE A 151 -4.76 5.70 6.82
CA ILE A 151 -3.42 5.22 7.20
C ILE A 151 -3.05 5.70 8.61
N GLU A 152 -3.23 6.99 8.91
CA GLU A 152 -2.96 7.56 10.23
C GLU A 152 -3.76 6.85 11.33
N ALA A 153 -5.05 6.64 11.08
CA ALA A 153 -5.91 5.94 12.02
C ALA A 153 -5.47 4.48 12.27
N LEU A 154 -4.91 3.81 11.24
CA LEU A 154 -4.36 2.46 11.40
C LEU A 154 -3.03 2.48 12.16
N ILE A 155 -2.13 3.43 11.87
CA ILE A 155 -0.86 3.61 12.57
C ILE A 155 -1.10 3.87 14.07
N ASN A 156 -2.12 4.64 14.41
CA ASN A 156 -2.47 4.95 15.81
C ASN A 156 -2.92 3.72 16.62
N GLU A 157 -3.20 2.57 15.98
CA GLU A 157 -3.46 1.30 16.69
C GLU A 157 -2.18 0.60 17.18
N GLY A 158 -1.00 0.96 16.66
CA GLY A 158 0.28 0.37 17.04
C GLY A 158 1.45 1.21 16.53
N PRO A 159 1.55 2.49 16.95
CA PRO A 159 2.52 3.43 16.40
C PRO A 159 3.97 2.97 16.58
N GLU A 160 4.26 2.15 17.60
CA GLU A 160 5.57 1.56 17.86
C GLU A 160 6.02 0.57 16.78
N GLN A 161 5.10 0.09 15.95
CA GLN A 161 5.37 -0.87 14.85
C GLN A 161 5.39 -0.23 13.47
N TYR A 162 5.24 1.09 13.36
CA TYR A 162 5.29 1.78 12.09
C TYR A 162 6.73 2.11 11.67
N LEU A 163 6.98 2.14 10.36
CA LEU A 163 8.29 2.42 9.76
C LEU A 163 8.64 3.91 9.80
N TRP A 164 8.82 4.50 11.00
CA TRP A 164 9.16 5.93 11.19
C TRP A 164 10.52 6.33 10.61
N SER A 165 11.44 5.38 10.39
CA SER A 165 12.75 5.66 9.77
C SER A 165 12.65 6.05 8.30
N TYR A 166 11.52 5.77 7.63
CA TYR A 166 11.30 6.20 6.27
C TYR A 166 10.99 7.69 6.19
N LYS A 167 11.76 8.42 5.36
CA LYS A 167 11.60 9.88 5.16
C LYS A 167 10.34 10.21 4.34
N ARG A 168 9.16 10.15 4.98
CA ARG A 168 7.84 10.32 4.35
C ARG A 168 7.64 11.69 3.70
N PHE A 169 8.27 12.74 4.24
CA PHE A 169 8.15 14.13 3.79
C PHE A 169 9.34 14.60 2.92
N ARG A 170 10.13 13.68 2.36
CA ARG A 170 11.32 14.01 1.55
C ARG A 170 11.03 14.75 0.24
N ARG A 171 9.75 14.89 -0.14
CA ARG A 171 9.28 15.67 -1.29
C ARG A 171 8.26 16.70 -0.85
N PRO A 172 8.69 17.83 -0.27
CA PRO A 172 7.78 18.90 0.12
C PRO A 172 7.21 19.62 -1.10
N PRO A 173 6.13 20.40 -0.97
CA PRO A 173 5.63 21.31 -1.99
C PRO A 173 6.73 22.30 -2.44
N LYS A 174 6.58 22.85 -3.66
CA LYS A 174 7.54 23.83 -4.20
C LYS A 174 7.66 25.04 -3.27
N GLY A 175 8.89 25.40 -2.93
CA GLY A 175 9.20 26.51 -2.02
C GLY A 175 9.17 26.14 -0.53
N GLN A 176 8.92 24.90 -0.18
CA GLN A 176 9.03 24.42 1.21
C GLN A 176 10.25 23.51 1.37
N HIS A 177 10.75 23.41 2.59
CA HIS A 177 11.86 22.52 2.96
C HIS A 177 11.32 21.22 3.59
N ALA A 178 12.03 20.12 3.37
CA ALA A 178 11.75 18.88 4.09
C ALA A 178 12.09 19.06 5.57
N PRO A 179 11.34 18.45 6.51
CA PRO A 179 11.56 18.63 7.95
C PRO A 179 12.83 17.92 8.48
N TYR A 180 13.65 17.33 7.60
CA TYR A 180 14.88 16.60 7.94
C TYR A 180 15.92 16.70 6.82
#